data_571d4edfe1810d813f5863d634894254
#
_entry.id   571d4edfe1810d813f5863d634894254
#
_cell.length_a   1.000
_cell.length_b   1.000
_cell.length_c   1.000
_cell.angle_alpha   90.00
_cell.angle_beta   90.00
_cell.angle_gamma   90.00
#
_symmetry.space_group_name_H-M   'P 1'
#
loop_
_entity.id
_entity.type
_entity.pdbx_description
1 polymer ?
#
loop_
_entity_poly.entity_id
_entity_poly.type
_entity_poly.pdbx_seq_one_letter_code
_entity_poly.pdbx_strand_id
1 'polypeptide(L)'
;AYVACGPETHGPLITRLSEYSQSDVYFPIYGLAPKNPFPCAINDVLNTYKYLIDNEVSADKIFIAGDSAGGGLVLALLQKIREEKLELPACVSLISPWTDLTLSGKSTKDRAERDPMIKLDSNFDKIIEAYVGNDSTKNPLISPIFADLSGFPPTQIQVASEEAIYDDSTRLVERYKEFGNEKVEFLEWKGLFHVFQAFCMGFLAIPEAKKSLREIAKFSEKYIN
;
A
#
# COMPACT_ATOMS: atom_id res chain seq x y z
N ALA A 1 -9.75 1.85 -0.72
CA ALA A 1 -10.32 0.51 -0.51
C ALA A 1 -10.45 -0.23 -1.85
N TYR A 2 -10.59 -1.54 -1.83
CA TYR A 2 -10.73 -2.40 -3.02
C TYR A 2 -12.06 -2.24 -3.79
N VAL A 3 -12.93 -1.35 -3.36
CA VAL A 3 -14.28 -1.12 -3.94
C VAL A 3 -14.41 0.25 -4.60
N ALA A 4 -13.43 1.13 -4.47
CA ALA A 4 -13.49 2.49 -4.97
C ALA A 4 -12.09 3.07 -5.19
N CYS A 5 -12.05 4.27 -5.77
CA CYS A 5 -10.88 5.04 -6.14
C CYS A 5 -10.26 4.63 -7.49
N GLY A 6 -9.54 5.55 -8.06
CA GLY A 6 -8.93 5.42 -9.38
C GLY A 6 -8.10 6.66 -9.72
N PRO A 7 -7.72 6.82 -11.01
CA PRO A 7 -6.91 7.96 -11.45
C PRO A 7 -7.51 9.33 -11.10
N GLU A 8 -8.84 9.44 -11.07
CA GLU A 8 -9.56 10.68 -10.77
C GLU A 8 -9.32 11.15 -9.32
N THR A 9 -9.17 10.19 -8.39
CA THR A 9 -8.94 10.48 -6.97
C THR A 9 -7.46 10.59 -6.63
N HIS A 10 -6.59 9.85 -7.32
CA HIS A 10 -5.16 9.74 -7.00
C HIS A 10 -4.26 10.53 -7.97
N GLY A 11 -4.82 11.17 -9.00
CA GLY A 11 -4.07 11.97 -9.97
C GLY A 11 -3.08 12.95 -9.35
N PRO A 12 -3.47 13.78 -8.36
CA PRO A 12 -2.55 14.69 -7.68
C PRO A 12 -1.36 14.00 -7.01
N LEU A 13 -1.60 12.87 -6.32
CA LEU A 13 -0.57 12.08 -5.65
C LEU A 13 0.40 11.47 -6.68
N ILE A 14 -0.14 10.83 -7.72
CA ILE A 14 0.63 10.19 -8.79
C ILE A 14 1.52 11.20 -9.51
N THR A 15 0.95 12.35 -9.90
CA THR A 15 1.68 13.42 -10.58
C THR A 15 2.85 13.94 -9.72
N ARG A 16 2.59 14.18 -8.42
CA ARG A 16 3.65 14.64 -7.52
C ARG A 16 4.72 13.58 -7.27
N LEU A 17 4.33 12.33 -7.17
CA LEU A 17 5.30 11.25 -7.02
C LEU A 17 6.20 11.13 -8.26
N SER A 18 5.61 11.16 -9.47
CA SER A 18 6.37 11.19 -10.72
C SER A 18 7.34 12.38 -10.80
N GLU A 19 6.85 13.59 -10.46
CA GLU A 19 7.70 14.79 -10.44
C GLU A 19 8.89 14.68 -9.47
N TYR A 20 8.66 14.15 -8.26
CA TYR A 20 9.71 14.08 -7.23
C TYR A 20 10.69 12.95 -7.47
N SER A 21 10.22 11.80 -7.97
CA SER A 21 11.07 10.64 -8.27
C SER A 21 11.73 10.72 -9.66
N GLN A 22 11.34 11.69 -10.49
CA GLN A 22 11.80 11.82 -11.89
C GLN A 22 11.61 10.51 -12.70
N SER A 23 10.50 9.82 -12.45
CA SER A 23 10.20 8.50 -13.01
C SER A 23 8.85 8.49 -13.72
N ASP A 24 8.71 7.65 -14.72
CA ASP A 24 7.41 7.31 -15.31
C ASP A 24 6.60 6.52 -14.30
N VAL A 25 5.30 6.80 -14.21
CA VAL A 25 4.39 6.09 -13.30
C VAL A 25 3.37 5.28 -14.09
N TYR A 26 3.37 3.98 -13.87
CA TYR A 26 2.33 3.07 -14.33
C TYR A 26 1.32 2.88 -13.21
N PHE A 27 0.08 3.31 -13.44
CA PHE A 27 -1.01 3.19 -12.48
C PHE A 27 -1.99 2.09 -12.93
N PRO A 28 -1.93 0.87 -12.33
CA PRO A 28 -2.84 -0.21 -12.69
C PRO A 28 -4.29 0.13 -12.31
N ILE A 29 -5.19 0.09 -13.28
CA ILE A 29 -6.64 0.21 -13.04
C ILE A 29 -7.16 -1.20 -12.84
N TYR A 30 -7.00 -1.74 -11.63
CA TYR A 30 -7.44 -3.09 -11.31
C TYR A 30 -8.95 -3.18 -11.06
N GLY A 31 -9.50 -4.38 -11.24
CA GLY A 31 -10.93 -4.64 -11.04
C GLY A 31 -11.36 -4.43 -9.60
N LEU A 32 -12.43 -3.64 -9.42
CA LEU A 32 -12.98 -3.31 -8.11
C LEU A 32 -14.14 -4.26 -7.72
N ALA A 33 -14.17 -4.63 -6.44
CA ALA A 33 -15.29 -5.34 -5.85
C ALA A 33 -16.52 -4.39 -5.70
N PRO A 34 -17.74 -4.90 -5.66
CA PRO A 34 -18.12 -6.32 -5.66
C PRO A 34 -18.11 -7.00 -7.04
N LYS A 35 -17.97 -6.22 -8.13
CA LYS A 35 -17.98 -6.79 -9.49
C LYS A 35 -16.80 -7.73 -9.73
N ASN A 36 -15.63 -7.38 -9.19
CA ASN A 36 -14.38 -8.13 -9.31
C ASN A 36 -13.78 -8.35 -7.91
N PRO A 37 -14.28 -9.34 -7.15
CA PRO A 37 -13.75 -9.66 -5.83
C PRO A 37 -12.35 -10.29 -5.93
N PHE A 38 -11.73 -10.59 -4.78
CA PHE A 38 -10.52 -11.37 -4.73
C PHE A 38 -10.67 -12.68 -5.54
N PRO A 39 -9.66 -13.08 -6.35
CA PRO A 39 -8.32 -12.51 -6.48
C PRO A 39 -8.12 -11.55 -7.68
N CYS A 40 -9.15 -10.89 -8.18
CA CYS A 40 -9.06 -10.11 -9.42
C CYS A 40 -7.97 -9.02 -9.33
N ALA A 41 -8.01 -8.17 -8.31
CA ALA A 41 -7.07 -7.06 -8.16
C ALA A 41 -5.60 -7.53 -8.11
N ILE A 42 -5.31 -8.63 -7.39
CA ILE A 42 -3.93 -9.16 -7.31
C ILE A 42 -3.46 -9.71 -8.66
N ASN A 43 -4.33 -10.35 -9.42
CA ASN A 43 -4.00 -10.85 -10.76
C ASN A 43 -3.73 -9.69 -11.74
N ASP A 44 -4.51 -8.62 -11.67
CA ASP A 44 -4.34 -7.44 -12.52
C ASP A 44 -2.99 -6.74 -12.27
N VAL A 45 -2.61 -6.53 -11.00
CA VAL A 45 -1.33 -5.90 -10.68
C VAL A 45 -0.14 -6.82 -10.99
N LEU A 46 -0.28 -8.13 -10.81
CA LEU A 46 0.73 -9.10 -11.23
C LEU A 46 0.93 -9.10 -12.75
N ASN A 47 -0.17 -9.04 -13.51
CA ASN A 47 -0.09 -8.92 -14.96
C ASN A 47 0.59 -7.61 -15.39
N THR A 48 0.32 -6.51 -14.68
CA THR A 48 1.01 -5.24 -14.92
C THR A 48 2.49 -5.35 -14.65
N TYR A 49 2.90 -6.00 -13.56
CA TYR A 49 4.31 -6.24 -13.26
C TYR A 49 5.00 -7.09 -14.33
N LYS A 50 4.38 -8.20 -14.72
CA LYS A 50 4.88 -9.05 -15.82
C LYS A 50 5.02 -8.28 -17.13
N TYR A 51 4.01 -7.47 -17.47
CA TYR A 51 4.08 -6.62 -18.66
C TYR A 51 5.31 -5.72 -18.67
N LEU A 52 5.65 -5.10 -17.53
CA LEU A 52 6.85 -4.27 -17.44
C LEU A 52 8.13 -5.08 -17.68
N ILE A 53 8.26 -6.23 -17.03
CA ILE A 53 9.42 -7.11 -17.19
C ILE A 53 9.53 -7.62 -18.63
N ASP A 54 8.42 -8.06 -19.24
CA ASP A 54 8.38 -8.55 -20.62
C ASP A 54 8.68 -7.45 -21.66
N ASN A 55 8.52 -6.18 -21.29
CA ASN A 55 8.89 -5.03 -22.10
C ASN A 55 10.23 -4.41 -21.69
N GLU A 56 11.15 -5.23 -21.22
CA GLU A 56 12.55 -4.90 -20.95
C GLU A 56 12.77 -3.88 -19.82
N VAL A 57 11.80 -3.68 -18.94
CA VAL A 57 12.01 -2.91 -17.71
C VAL A 57 12.64 -3.82 -16.65
N SER A 58 13.92 -3.61 -16.36
CA SER A 58 14.61 -4.40 -15.34
C SER A 58 13.99 -4.21 -13.95
N ALA A 59 13.86 -5.30 -13.19
CA ALA A 59 13.22 -5.28 -11.87
C ALA A 59 13.93 -4.33 -10.88
N ASP A 60 15.25 -4.17 -10.99
CA ASP A 60 16.06 -3.23 -10.21
C ASP A 60 15.83 -1.74 -10.57
N LYS A 61 15.05 -1.47 -11.62
CA LYS A 61 14.55 -0.15 -12.02
C LYS A 61 13.09 0.08 -11.62
N ILE A 62 12.44 -0.91 -11.03
CA ILE A 62 11.04 -0.82 -10.61
C ILE A 62 10.98 -0.51 -9.11
N PHE A 63 10.33 0.61 -8.81
CA PHE A 63 9.87 0.98 -7.48
C PHE A 63 8.33 0.85 -7.44
N ILE A 64 7.79 0.23 -6.41
CA ILE A 64 6.34 0.08 -6.28
C ILE A 64 5.85 0.85 -5.05
N ALA A 65 4.80 1.65 -5.22
CA ALA A 65 4.13 2.33 -4.13
C ALA A 65 2.65 1.99 -4.09
N GLY A 66 2.08 1.94 -2.89
CA GLY A 66 0.65 1.72 -2.72
C GLY A 66 0.14 2.34 -1.43
N ASP A 67 -1.07 2.90 -1.48
CA ASP A 67 -1.74 3.49 -0.33
C ASP A 67 -2.92 2.64 0.14
N SER A 68 -3.14 2.58 1.45
CA SER A 68 -4.29 1.89 2.05
C SER A 68 -4.40 0.44 1.57
N ALA A 69 -5.51 0.08 0.92
CA ALA A 69 -5.70 -1.19 0.25
C ALA A 69 -4.61 -1.47 -0.81
N GLY A 70 -4.13 -0.44 -1.51
CA GLY A 70 -3.00 -0.55 -2.44
C GLY A 70 -1.71 -0.95 -1.74
N GLY A 71 -1.47 -0.51 -0.50
CA GLY A 71 -0.34 -0.95 0.31
C GLY A 71 -0.42 -2.44 0.68
N GLY A 72 -1.61 -2.93 1.04
CA GLY A 72 -1.86 -4.37 1.20
C GLY A 72 -1.66 -5.14 -0.10
N LEU A 73 -2.14 -4.59 -1.22
CA LEU A 73 -2.01 -5.20 -2.54
C LEU A 73 -0.54 -5.29 -3.01
N VAL A 74 0.32 -4.30 -2.67
CA VAL A 74 1.76 -4.37 -2.92
C VAL A 74 2.38 -5.56 -2.21
N LEU A 75 2.06 -5.79 -0.93
CA LEU A 75 2.58 -6.93 -0.18
C LEU A 75 2.08 -8.28 -0.74
N ALA A 76 0.83 -8.34 -1.17
CA ALA A 76 0.28 -9.51 -1.85
C ALA A 76 0.99 -9.75 -3.20
N LEU A 77 1.28 -8.69 -3.95
CA LEU A 77 2.04 -8.76 -5.21
C LEU A 77 3.45 -9.32 -4.99
N LEU A 78 4.16 -8.87 -3.95
CA LEU A 78 5.49 -9.40 -3.61
C LEU A 78 5.46 -10.91 -3.32
N GLN A 79 4.39 -11.40 -2.65
CA GLN A 79 4.19 -12.84 -2.46
C GLN A 79 4.04 -13.56 -3.80
N LYS A 80 3.22 -13.03 -4.72
CA LYS A 80 2.99 -13.63 -6.04
C LYS A 80 4.23 -13.60 -6.92
N ILE A 81 5.00 -12.51 -6.92
CA ILE A 81 6.28 -12.40 -7.64
C ILE A 81 7.24 -13.49 -7.15
N ARG A 82 7.34 -13.69 -5.83
CA ARG A 82 8.17 -14.74 -5.22
C ARG A 82 7.68 -16.16 -5.57
N GLU A 83 6.36 -16.42 -5.47
CA GLU A 83 5.76 -17.70 -5.83
C GLU A 83 6.04 -18.08 -7.29
N GLU A 84 6.00 -17.12 -8.19
CA GLU A 84 6.27 -17.32 -9.61
C GLU A 84 7.76 -17.25 -9.97
N LYS A 85 8.64 -17.04 -8.96
CA LYS A 85 10.10 -16.95 -9.13
C LYS A 85 10.55 -15.84 -10.08
N LEU A 86 9.78 -14.76 -10.13
CA LEU A 86 10.16 -13.55 -10.84
C LEU A 86 11.13 -12.74 -9.98
N GLU A 87 11.91 -11.86 -10.60
CA GLU A 87 12.76 -10.91 -9.89
C GLU A 87 11.91 -9.90 -9.10
N LEU A 88 12.31 -9.62 -7.86
CA LEU A 88 11.64 -8.65 -7.00
C LEU A 88 11.99 -7.22 -7.42
N PRO A 89 11.09 -6.23 -7.20
CA PRO A 89 11.39 -4.83 -7.49
C PRO A 89 12.52 -4.31 -6.58
N ALA A 90 13.18 -3.21 -7.00
CA ALA A 90 14.26 -2.57 -6.26
C ALA A 90 13.87 -2.21 -4.82
N CYS A 91 12.70 -1.63 -4.63
CA CYS A 91 12.14 -1.27 -3.33
C CYS A 91 10.64 -1.00 -3.41
N VAL A 92 10.00 -0.87 -2.22
CA VAL A 92 8.57 -0.53 -2.15
C VAL A 92 8.30 0.55 -1.09
N SER A 93 7.27 1.38 -1.31
CA SER A 93 6.75 2.31 -0.29
C SER A 93 5.27 2.07 -0.03
N LEU A 94 4.93 1.92 1.23
CA LEU A 94 3.59 1.63 1.71
C LEU A 94 3.07 2.85 2.46
N ILE A 95 1.99 3.43 1.97
CA ILE A 95 1.36 4.62 2.55
C ILE A 95 0.12 4.17 3.30
N SER A 96 0.11 4.30 4.64
CA SER A 96 -1.06 3.91 5.45
C SER A 96 -1.58 2.51 5.07
N PRO A 97 -0.73 1.48 4.93
CA PRO A 97 -1.13 0.21 4.33
C PRO A 97 -2.22 -0.50 5.15
N TRP A 98 -3.27 -0.98 4.49
CA TRP A 98 -4.28 -1.84 5.10
C TRP A 98 -3.86 -3.30 4.91
N THR A 99 -3.33 -3.91 5.98
CA THR A 99 -2.70 -5.23 5.96
C THR A 99 -3.47 -6.31 6.71
N ASP A 100 -4.50 -5.93 7.48
CA ASP A 100 -5.30 -6.83 8.31
C ASP A 100 -6.80 -6.59 8.12
N LEU A 101 -7.41 -7.35 7.22
CA LEU A 101 -8.85 -7.28 6.97
C LEU A 101 -9.69 -7.97 8.07
N THR A 102 -9.03 -8.54 9.10
CA THR A 102 -9.74 -9.02 10.31
C THR A 102 -9.99 -7.89 11.31
N LEU A 103 -9.42 -6.70 11.08
CA LEU A 103 -9.51 -5.53 11.96
C LEU A 103 -9.06 -5.82 13.41
N SER A 104 -8.06 -6.68 13.59
CA SER A 104 -7.61 -7.13 14.91
C SER A 104 -6.71 -6.15 15.65
N GLY A 105 -6.24 -5.08 15.00
CA GLY A 105 -5.44 -4.01 15.61
C GLY A 105 -6.23 -3.24 16.68
N LYS A 106 -5.58 -2.80 17.76
CA LYS A 106 -6.23 -2.00 18.82
C LYS A 106 -6.67 -0.62 18.31
N SER A 107 -5.89 -0.02 17.41
CA SER A 107 -6.18 1.28 16.83
C SER A 107 -7.56 1.34 16.16
N THR A 108 -8.07 0.21 15.66
CA THR A 108 -9.42 0.12 15.08
C THR A 108 -10.54 0.48 16.07
N LYS A 109 -10.25 0.42 17.38
CA LYS A 109 -11.15 0.84 18.46
C LYS A 109 -10.72 2.19 19.05
N ASP A 110 -9.43 2.32 19.35
CA ASP A 110 -8.92 3.47 20.12
C ASP A 110 -8.85 4.75 19.30
N ARG A 111 -8.75 4.64 17.96
CA ARG A 111 -8.61 5.75 17.02
C ARG A 111 -9.73 5.85 15.99
N ALA A 112 -10.73 4.97 16.05
CA ALA A 112 -11.81 4.94 15.05
C ALA A 112 -12.53 6.28 14.85
N GLU A 113 -12.70 7.06 15.92
CA GLU A 113 -13.36 8.36 15.86
C GLU A 113 -12.41 9.53 15.54
N ARG A 114 -11.09 9.29 15.53
CA ARG A 114 -10.09 10.33 15.23
C ARG A 114 -9.78 10.40 13.75
N ASP A 115 -9.96 9.30 13.03
CA ASP A 115 -9.69 9.21 11.61
C ASP A 115 -10.90 9.74 10.80
N PRO A 116 -10.77 10.89 10.11
CA PRO A 116 -11.88 11.43 9.33
C PRO A 116 -12.12 10.65 8.02
N MET A 117 -11.17 9.80 7.60
CA MET A 117 -11.22 9.09 6.31
C MET A 117 -11.77 7.69 6.42
N ILE A 118 -11.53 6.99 7.57
CA ILE A 118 -11.97 5.61 7.78
C ILE A 118 -13.02 5.59 8.89
N LYS A 119 -14.24 5.17 8.54
CA LYS A 119 -15.31 4.88 9.51
C LYS A 119 -15.51 3.37 9.56
N LEU A 120 -15.12 2.77 10.67
CA LEU A 120 -15.25 1.34 10.91
C LEU A 120 -16.67 1.02 11.43
N ASP A 121 -17.64 1.05 10.53
CA ASP A 121 -19.04 0.74 10.78
C ASP A 121 -19.48 -0.47 9.92
N SER A 122 -20.77 -0.80 9.98
CA SER A 122 -21.35 -1.91 9.21
C SER A 122 -21.21 -1.75 7.68
N ASN A 123 -20.93 -0.55 7.15
CA ASN A 123 -20.64 -0.37 5.74
C ASN A 123 -19.19 -0.78 5.43
N PHE A 124 -18.28 -0.58 6.38
CA PHE A 124 -16.90 -1.04 6.24
C PHE A 124 -16.82 -2.57 6.23
N ASP A 125 -17.62 -3.26 7.06
CA ASP A 125 -17.76 -4.72 7.04
C ASP A 125 -18.22 -5.22 5.67
N LYS A 126 -19.21 -4.54 5.05
CA LYS A 126 -19.67 -4.87 3.68
C LYS A 126 -18.58 -4.66 2.61
N ILE A 127 -17.68 -3.69 2.80
CA ILE A 127 -16.53 -3.48 1.92
C ILE A 127 -15.60 -4.69 2.00
N ILE A 128 -15.31 -5.17 3.21
CA ILE A 128 -14.50 -6.36 3.44
C ILE A 128 -15.15 -7.59 2.79
N GLU A 129 -16.42 -7.84 3.09
CA GLU A 129 -17.19 -8.96 2.52
C GLU A 129 -17.19 -8.93 0.99
N ALA A 130 -17.42 -7.75 0.40
CA ALA A 130 -17.45 -7.57 -1.05
C ALA A 130 -16.10 -7.89 -1.72
N TYR A 131 -14.99 -7.54 -1.08
CA TYR A 131 -13.66 -7.85 -1.61
C TYR A 131 -13.25 -9.29 -1.37
N VAL A 132 -13.42 -9.80 -0.15
CA VAL A 132 -13.00 -11.15 0.25
C VAL A 132 -13.80 -12.24 -0.47
N GLY A 133 -15.08 -11.99 -0.71
CA GLY A 133 -15.97 -12.96 -1.36
C GLY A 133 -16.10 -14.23 -0.52
N ASN A 134 -15.78 -15.38 -1.11
CA ASN A 134 -15.88 -16.69 -0.45
C ASN A 134 -14.59 -17.12 0.24
N ASP A 135 -13.56 -16.29 0.28
CA ASP A 135 -12.27 -16.60 0.87
C ASP A 135 -12.23 -16.20 2.36
N SER A 136 -11.10 -16.38 3.02
CA SER A 136 -10.89 -16.02 4.42
C SER A 136 -10.19 -14.67 4.53
N THR A 137 -10.66 -13.82 5.45
CA THR A 137 -9.94 -12.59 5.82
C THR A 137 -8.53 -12.86 6.34
N LYS A 138 -8.19 -14.10 6.74
CA LYS A 138 -6.85 -14.51 7.17
C LYS A 138 -5.98 -15.04 6.02
N ASN A 139 -6.50 -15.11 4.79
CA ASN A 139 -5.68 -15.46 3.63
C ASN A 139 -4.53 -14.44 3.50
N PRO A 140 -3.24 -14.88 3.45
CA PRO A 140 -2.09 -13.97 3.37
C PRO A 140 -2.06 -13.06 2.14
N LEU A 141 -2.76 -13.42 1.05
CA LEU A 141 -2.92 -12.58 -0.13
C LEU A 141 -4.02 -11.51 0.03
N ILE A 142 -4.90 -11.67 1.04
CA ILE A 142 -5.95 -10.72 1.43
C ILE A 142 -5.48 -9.85 2.58
N SER A 143 -4.93 -10.48 3.63
CA SER A 143 -4.38 -9.83 4.81
C SER A 143 -2.90 -10.15 4.95
N PRO A 144 -2.03 -9.39 4.31
CA PRO A 144 -0.60 -9.69 4.24
C PRO A 144 0.14 -9.58 5.59
N ILE A 145 -0.51 -9.11 6.64
CA ILE A 145 0.02 -9.21 8.01
C ILE A 145 0.28 -10.68 8.42
N PHE A 146 -0.44 -11.64 7.81
CA PHE A 146 -0.28 -13.08 8.07
C PHE A 146 0.72 -13.75 7.11
N ALA A 147 1.32 -13.00 6.19
CA ALA A 147 2.25 -13.55 5.21
C ALA A 147 3.64 -13.83 5.79
N ASP A 148 4.40 -14.65 5.07
CA ASP A 148 5.85 -14.75 5.20
C ASP A 148 6.48 -13.58 4.44
N LEU A 149 7.16 -12.68 5.17
CA LEU A 149 7.81 -11.48 4.64
C LEU A 149 9.31 -11.68 4.37
N SER A 150 9.82 -12.90 4.50
CA SER A 150 11.23 -13.19 4.28
C SER A 150 11.65 -12.85 2.84
N GLY A 151 12.82 -12.24 2.69
CA GLY A 151 13.38 -11.88 1.39
C GLY A 151 12.66 -10.76 0.63
N PHE A 152 11.69 -10.07 1.24
CA PHE A 152 11.06 -8.92 0.60
C PHE A 152 12.06 -7.77 0.41
N PRO A 153 11.87 -6.93 -0.61
CA PRO A 153 12.80 -5.84 -0.92
C PRO A 153 12.81 -4.77 0.18
N PRO A 154 13.78 -3.83 0.14
CA PRO A 154 13.75 -2.65 0.99
C PRO A 154 12.39 -1.98 0.97
N THR A 155 11.85 -1.69 2.17
CA THR A 155 10.46 -1.23 2.33
C THR A 155 10.41 0.03 3.18
N GLN A 156 9.78 1.08 2.65
CA GLN A 156 9.39 2.25 3.45
C GLN A 156 7.91 2.12 3.83
N ILE A 157 7.61 2.36 5.11
CA ILE A 157 6.24 2.37 5.63
C ILE A 157 5.96 3.76 6.21
N GLN A 158 4.94 4.42 5.71
CA GLN A 158 4.47 5.70 6.23
C GLN A 158 3.07 5.55 6.83
N VAL A 159 2.86 6.12 8.01
CA VAL A 159 1.56 6.09 8.71
C VAL A 159 1.32 7.42 9.42
N ALA A 160 0.08 7.85 9.51
CA ALA A 160 -0.31 9.01 10.30
C ALA A 160 -0.83 8.59 11.70
N SER A 161 -0.56 9.41 12.72
CA SER A 161 -0.82 9.01 14.12
C SER A 161 -2.30 8.86 14.47
N GLU A 162 -3.20 9.49 13.70
CA GLU A 162 -4.64 9.48 14.01
C GLU A 162 -5.43 8.41 13.23
N GLU A 163 -4.73 7.52 12.50
CA GLU A 163 -5.37 6.51 11.66
C GLU A 163 -6.06 5.39 12.45
N ALA A 164 -7.26 5.02 12.03
CA ALA A 164 -7.99 3.88 12.58
C ALA A 164 -7.25 2.55 12.38
N ILE A 165 -6.48 2.42 11.30
CA ILE A 165 -5.66 1.22 10.99
C ILE A 165 -4.16 1.43 11.27
N TYR A 166 -3.81 2.32 12.21
CA TYR A 166 -2.42 2.61 12.58
C TYR A 166 -1.62 1.35 12.94
N ASP A 167 -2.24 0.43 13.68
CA ASP A 167 -1.58 -0.80 14.12
C ASP A 167 -1.21 -1.74 12.97
N ASP A 168 -1.86 -1.64 11.83
CA ASP A 168 -1.48 -2.39 10.63
C ASP A 168 -0.02 -2.08 10.23
N SER A 169 0.35 -0.79 10.28
CA SER A 169 1.70 -0.35 9.97
C SER A 169 2.72 -0.72 11.04
N THR A 170 2.41 -0.53 12.32
CA THR A 170 3.35 -0.84 13.41
C THR A 170 3.59 -2.34 13.54
N ARG A 171 2.52 -3.15 13.46
CA ARG A 171 2.60 -4.62 13.46
C ARG A 171 3.36 -5.13 12.24
N LEU A 172 3.18 -4.49 11.08
CA LEU A 172 3.92 -4.84 9.89
C LEU A 172 5.43 -4.65 10.08
N VAL A 173 5.87 -3.55 10.71
CA VAL A 173 7.30 -3.33 11.05
C VAL A 173 7.82 -4.44 11.97
N GLU A 174 7.05 -4.84 12.98
CA GLU A 174 7.41 -5.95 13.87
C GLU A 174 7.55 -7.27 13.08
N ARG A 175 6.60 -7.53 12.18
CA ARG A 175 6.66 -8.72 11.30
C ARG A 175 7.89 -8.74 10.41
N TYR A 176 8.27 -7.61 9.80
CA TYR A 176 9.51 -7.54 9.02
C TYR A 176 10.74 -7.90 9.85
N LYS A 177 10.82 -7.42 11.10
CA LYS A 177 11.93 -7.76 12.02
C LYS A 177 11.94 -9.24 12.39
N GLU A 178 10.76 -9.85 12.64
CA GLU A 178 10.63 -11.30 12.92
C GLU A 178 11.17 -12.15 11.77
N PHE A 179 11.02 -11.69 10.52
CA PHE A 179 11.58 -12.37 9.34
C PHE A 179 13.03 -11.96 9.01
N GLY A 180 13.70 -11.26 9.92
CA GLY A 180 15.10 -10.87 9.73
C GLY A 180 15.32 -9.82 8.63
N ASN A 181 14.29 -9.12 8.21
CA ASN A 181 14.41 -8.06 7.22
C ASN A 181 14.67 -6.71 7.93
N GLU A 182 15.93 -6.26 7.92
CA GLU A 182 16.36 -5.02 8.54
C GLU A 182 16.23 -3.79 7.63
N LYS A 183 15.91 -3.96 6.35
CA LYS A 183 15.79 -2.88 5.37
C LYS A 183 14.39 -2.26 5.37
N VAL A 184 13.90 -1.89 6.56
CA VAL A 184 12.59 -1.24 6.74
C VAL A 184 12.79 0.15 7.32
N GLU A 185 12.28 1.16 6.61
CA GLU A 185 12.22 2.55 7.07
C GLU A 185 10.78 2.88 7.49
N PHE A 186 10.60 3.28 8.75
CA PHE A 186 9.28 3.62 9.29
C PHE A 186 9.18 5.11 9.58
N LEU A 187 8.17 5.77 9.03
CA LEU A 187 7.92 7.20 9.19
C LEU A 187 6.50 7.44 9.75
N GLU A 188 6.44 8.00 10.96
CA GLU A 188 5.19 8.43 11.58
C GLU A 188 4.95 9.92 11.37
N TRP A 189 3.74 10.27 10.90
CA TRP A 189 3.28 11.64 10.68
C TRP A 189 2.27 12.02 11.76
N LYS A 190 2.71 12.85 12.73
CA LYS A 190 1.93 13.20 13.91
C LYS A 190 0.77 14.15 13.59
N GLY A 191 -0.40 13.88 14.18
CA GLY A 191 -1.60 14.71 14.06
C GLY A 191 -2.27 14.69 12.68
N LEU A 192 -1.87 13.73 11.83
CA LEU A 192 -2.44 13.55 10.49
C LEU A 192 -3.29 12.28 10.43
N PHE A 193 -4.02 12.12 9.34
CA PHE A 193 -5.04 11.10 9.13
C PHE A 193 -4.70 10.20 7.95
N HIS A 194 -5.49 9.17 7.74
CA HIS A 194 -5.31 8.16 6.72
C HIS A 194 -5.14 8.72 5.31
N VAL A 195 -4.04 8.34 4.65
CA VAL A 195 -3.68 8.75 3.27
C VAL A 195 -3.74 10.28 3.07
N PHE A 196 -3.30 11.07 4.06
CA PHE A 196 -3.22 12.54 3.94
C PHE A 196 -2.40 13.00 2.73
N GLN A 197 -1.55 12.13 2.19
CA GLN A 197 -0.74 12.36 0.99
C GLN A 197 -1.57 12.69 -0.25
N ALA A 198 -2.81 12.21 -0.31
CA ALA A 198 -3.74 12.56 -1.39
C ALA A 198 -4.05 14.07 -1.45
N PHE A 199 -3.87 14.77 -0.34
CA PHE A 199 -4.07 16.22 -0.23
C PHE A 199 -2.79 17.01 -0.52
N CYS A 200 -2.02 16.61 -1.52
CA CYS A 200 -0.75 17.24 -1.89
C CYS A 200 -0.89 18.42 -2.86
N MET A 201 -2.06 18.66 -3.42
CA MET A 201 -2.33 19.72 -4.40
C MET A 201 -3.64 20.47 -4.11
N GLY A 202 -3.79 21.66 -4.73
CA GLY A 202 -5.00 22.49 -4.62
C GLY A 202 -5.01 23.40 -3.40
N PHE A 203 -6.16 24.05 -3.16
CA PHE A 203 -6.34 25.05 -2.11
C PHE A 203 -6.23 24.47 -0.68
N LEU A 204 -6.60 23.20 -0.52
CA LEU A 204 -6.53 22.49 0.76
C LEU A 204 -5.26 21.63 0.88
N ALA A 205 -4.21 21.95 0.13
CA ALA A 205 -2.98 21.16 0.15
C ALA A 205 -2.31 21.20 1.54
N ILE A 206 -2.00 20.01 2.04
CA ILE A 206 -1.30 19.79 3.31
C ILE A 206 0.21 19.84 3.03
N PRO A 207 1.00 20.72 3.68
CA PRO A 207 2.45 20.79 3.47
C PRO A 207 3.17 19.46 3.72
N GLU A 208 2.74 18.73 4.75
CA GLU A 208 3.27 17.41 5.13
C GLU A 208 3.04 16.36 4.04
N ALA A 209 1.95 16.47 3.26
CA ALA A 209 1.70 15.58 2.14
C ALA A 209 2.81 15.68 1.08
N LYS A 210 3.22 16.89 0.73
CA LYS A 210 4.35 17.10 -0.19
C LYS A 210 5.67 16.61 0.39
N LYS A 211 5.89 16.82 1.70
CA LYS A 211 7.09 16.36 2.39
C LYS A 211 7.14 14.82 2.37
N SER A 212 6.03 14.18 2.71
CA SER A 212 5.88 12.72 2.70
C SER A 212 6.21 12.12 1.32
N LEU A 213 5.68 12.69 0.24
CA LEU A 213 5.98 12.22 -1.13
C LEU A 213 7.45 12.43 -1.53
N ARG A 214 8.11 13.48 -1.04
CA ARG A 214 9.55 13.64 -1.24
C ARG A 214 10.37 12.59 -0.48
N GLU A 215 9.97 12.20 0.73
CA GLU A 215 10.63 11.11 1.44
C GLU A 215 10.47 9.76 0.70
N ILE A 216 9.33 9.53 0.02
CA ILE A 216 9.15 8.37 -0.86
C ILE A 216 10.13 8.41 -2.04
N ALA A 217 10.21 9.54 -2.72
CA ALA A 217 11.14 9.73 -3.84
C ALA A 217 12.61 9.52 -3.43
N LYS A 218 13.03 10.14 -2.32
CA LYS A 218 14.38 9.94 -1.75
C LYS A 218 14.65 8.48 -1.38
N PHE A 219 13.64 7.77 -0.88
CA PHE A 219 13.78 6.36 -0.57
C PHE A 219 14.00 5.54 -1.85
N SER A 220 13.23 5.78 -2.91
CA SER A 220 13.42 5.08 -4.19
C SER A 220 14.80 5.35 -4.80
N GLU A 221 15.31 6.59 -4.73
CA GLU A 221 16.64 6.97 -5.21
C GLU A 221 17.79 6.18 -4.56
N LYS A 222 17.60 5.66 -3.33
CA LYS A 222 18.63 4.84 -2.65
C LYS A 222 18.83 3.46 -3.29
N TYR A 223 17.83 2.97 -4.02
CA TYR A 223 17.77 1.58 -4.49
C TYR A 223 17.62 1.43 -6.01
N ILE A 224 17.18 2.48 -6.69
CA ILE A 224 17.12 2.53 -8.17
C ILE A 224 18.43 3.15 -8.65
N ASN A 225 19.25 2.38 -9.36
CA ASN A 225 20.55 2.81 -9.92
C ASN A 225 20.43 3.22 -11.39
#